data_b4e1ac0e8d248818a672f13fb095172d
#
_entry.id   b4e1ac0e8d248818a672f13fb095172d
#
_cell.length_a   1.000
_cell.length_b   1.000
_cell.length_c   1.000
_cell.angle_alpha   90.00
_cell.angle_beta   90.00
_cell.angle_gamma   90.00
#
_symmetry.space_group_name_H-M   'P 1'
#
loop_
_entity.id
_entity.type
_entity.pdbx_description
1 polymer ?
#
loop_
_entity_poly.entity_id
_entity_poly.type
_entity_poly.pdbx_seq_one_letter_code
_entity_poly.pdbx_strand_id
1 'polypeptide(L)'
;MRNDSSLTTHRSPEGRARPGPRGASRAGLGLATAAALIYALTLGGCGGEDTTKATYADRVLVKKSQRKLQLLKNGQVLREYRIALGANPQGQKMQEGDKRTPVGDYVLDWRKPNSDYHKAIHVSYPNAQDQQLAKALGVNPGGSIMVHGLPNYITSPKVRAEYLTRDWTNGCIAVQDHEIDEIWRLVRDGTPIRIQE
;
A
#
# COMPACT_ATOMS: atom_id res chain seq x y z
N MET A 1 19.86 42.15 38.43
CA MET A 1 21.14 41.43 38.44
C MET A 1 21.21 40.72 37.10
N ARG A 2 21.73 41.29 36.06
CA ARG A 2 23.09 41.40 35.50
C ARG A 2 23.86 40.08 35.61
N ASN A 3 24.12 39.43 34.47
CA ASN A 3 25.37 39.28 33.71
C ASN A 3 25.09 38.27 32.59
N ASP A 4 25.28 38.54 31.36
CA ASP A 4 26.34 39.04 30.46
C ASP A 4 27.37 37.98 30.04
N SER A 5 27.52 37.88 28.70
CA SER A 5 28.72 37.53 27.90
C SER A 5 29.12 36.03 27.81
N SER A 6 29.35 35.42 26.64
CA SER A 6 30.33 35.84 25.63
C SER A 6 30.22 35.06 24.33
N LEU A 7 30.38 35.73 23.23
CA LEU A 7 30.73 35.22 21.88
C LEU A 7 32.10 34.57 21.87
N THR A 8 32.29 33.53 21.07
CA THR A 8 33.60 33.23 20.50
C THR A 8 33.43 32.69 19.06
N THR A 9 33.81 33.53 18.16
CA THR A 9 34.05 33.26 16.73
C THR A 9 35.35 32.52 16.57
N HIS A 10 35.40 31.47 15.74
CA HIS A 10 36.67 30.99 15.16
C HIS A 10 36.57 30.82 13.67
N ARG A 11 37.44 31.51 13.01
CA ARG A 11 37.66 31.78 11.60
C ARG A 11 38.48 30.64 10.96
N SER A 12 38.25 30.41 9.67
CA SER A 12 38.97 29.54 8.74
C SER A 12 40.50 29.79 8.70
N PRO A 13 41.24 28.89 8.03
CA PRO A 13 41.95 29.38 6.83
C PRO A 13 41.88 28.51 5.59
N GLU A 14 41.92 29.22 4.48
CA GLU A 14 42.20 28.77 3.12
C GLU A 14 43.60 28.18 2.95
N GLY A 15 43.77 27.28 2.00
CA GLY A 15 45.05 26.73 1.59
C GLY A 15 45.02 26.13 0.19
N ARG A 16 45.07 26.96 -0.81
CA ARG A 16 45.95 27.02 -1.97
C ARG A 16 46.19 25.72 -2.81
N ALA A 17 45.80 25.87 -4.04
CA ALA A 17 46.17 25.10 -5.23
C ALA A 17 47.69 25.19 -5.60
N ARG A 18 48.19 24.15 -6.25
CA ARG A 18 49.34 24.25 -7.19
C ARG A 18 49.24 23.15 -8.28
N PRO A 19 49.70 23.46 -9.51
CA PRO A 19 49.45 22.68 -10.72
C PRO A 19 50.68 21.96 -11.27
N GLY A 20 50.43 20.98 -12.18
CA GLY A 20 51.23 20.52 -13.28
C GLY A 20 52.23 19.38 -13.02
N PRO A 21 52.76 18.69 -14.02
CA PRO A 21 53.11 19.20 -15.35
C PRO A 21 52.62 18.34 -16.56
N ARG A 22 52.73 18.96 -17.73
CA ARG A 22 52.60 18.43 -19.08
C ARG A 22 53.76 17.55 -19.46
N GLY A 23 53.52 16.48 -20.22
CA GLY A 23 54.52 15.65 -20.86
C GLY A 23 53.99 14.98 -22.12
N ALA A 24 54.46 15.32 -23.15
CA ALA A 24 54.56 15.31 -24.54
C ALA A 24 54.60 13.91 -25.20
N SER A 25 53.92 13.87 -26.30
CA SER A 25 54.11 13.19 -27.59
C SER A 25 55.02 11.98 -27.69
N ARG A 26 54.48 10.94 -28.35
CA ARG A 26 55.19 10.29 -29.48
C ARG A 26 54.19 9.59 -30.40
N ALA A 27 54.26 10.00 -31.67
CA ALA A 27 53.64 9.35 -32.81
C ALA A 27 54.32 8.01 -33.11
N GLY A 28 53.54 7.00 -33.41
CA GLY A 28 54.00 5.71 -33.93
C GLY A 28 53.03 5.27 -35.02
N LEU A 29 53.51 5.44 -36.26
CA LEU A 29 52.90 4.99 -37.51
C LEU A 29 53.17 3.47 -37.64
N GLY A 30 52.17 2.64 -37.85
CA GLY A 30 52.29 1.21 -38.01
C GLY A 30 51.09 0.58 -38.74
N LEU A 31 51.33 0.37 -39.99
CA LEU A 31 50.73 -0.53 -41.01
C LEU A 31 49.40 -1.23 -40.75
N ALA A 32 48.55 -1.05 -41.75
CA ALA A 32 47.33 -1.76 -42.07
C ALA A 32 47.53 -3.29 -42.19
N THR A 33 46.63 -4.04 -41.54
CA THR A 33 46.25 -5.38 -41.98
C THR A 33 44.73 -5.45 -41.97
N ALA A 34 44.15 -5.59 -43.16
CA ALA A 34 42.76 -5.85 -43.40
C ALA A 34 42.38 -7.25 -42.89
N ALA A 35 41.63 -7.35 -41.85
CA ALA A 35 40.95 -8.57 -41.45
C ALA A 35 39.44 -8.35 -41.65
N ALA A 36 38.92 -9.01 -42.68
CA ALA A 36 37.50 -9.09 -42.96
C ALA A 36 36.78 -9.81 -41.82
N LEU A 37 36.10 -9.09 -40.95
CA LEU A 37 35.21 -9.63 -39.96
C LEU A 37 33.83 -9.82 -40.59
N ILE A 38 33.50 -11.07 -40.82
CA ILE A 38 32.16 -11.55 -41.17
C ILE A 38 31.25 -11.23 -39.99
N TYR A 39 30.42 -10.22 -40.15
CA TYR A 39 29.35 -9.90 -39.19
C TYR A 39 28.25 -10.96 -39.37
N ALA A 40 28.27 -11.99 -38.56
CA ALA A 40 27.12 -12.88 -38.40
C ALA A 40 26.03 -12.09 -37.63
N LEU A 41 25.04 -11.57 -38.37
CA LEU A 41 23.80 -11.11 -37.78
C LEU A 41 23.10 -12.30 -37.11
N THR A 42 23.34 -12.53 -35.84
CA THR A 42 22.44 -13.32 -35.03
C THR A 42 21.19 -12.42 -34.73
N LEU A 43 20.15 -12.64 -35.49
CA LEU A 43 18.81 -12.20 -35.15
C LEU A 43 18.41 -12.93 -33.84
N GLY A 44 18.90 -12.40 -32.72
CA GLY A 44 18.38 -12.76 -31.42
C GLY A 44 16.94 -12.26 -31.35
N GLY A 45 15.98 -13.14 -31.67
CA GLY A 45 14.57 -12.92 -31.41
C GLY A 45 14.40 -12.68 -29.92
N CYS A 46 14.16 -11.43 -29.52
CA CYS A 46 13.53 -11.11 -28.25
C CYS A 46 12.12 -11.70 -28.31
N GLY A 47 12.00 -12.97 -28.00
CA GLY A 47 10.75 -13.58 -27.59
C GLY A 47 10.38 -12.95 -26.26
N GLY A 48 9.69 -11.81 -26.30
CA GLY A 48 8.99 -11.31 -25.15
C GLY A 48 7.89 -12.34 -24.83
N GLU A 49 8.13 -13.22 -23.88
CA GLU A 49 7.07 -13.95 -23.20
C GLU A 49 6.28 -12.92 -22.43
N ASP A 50 5.30 -12.35 -23.13
CA ASP A 50 4.23 -11.56 -22.54
C ASP A 50 3.27 -12.52 -21.85
N THR A 51 3.78 -13.25 -20.87
CA THR A 51 2.94 -13.92 -19.89
C THR A 51 2.40 -12.83 -18.98
N THR A 52 1.27 -12.25 -19.35
CA THR A 52 0.41 -11.46 -18.47
C THR A 52 -0.12 -12.38 -17.36
N LYS A 53 0.80 -12.87 -16.53
CA LYS A 53 0.46 -13.63 -15.34
C LYS A 53 -0.24 -12.64 -14.42
N ALA A 54 -1.55 -12.81 -14.26
CA ALA A 54 -2.36 -11.93 -13.42
C ALA A 54 -1.65 -11.75 -12.07
N THR A 55 -1.22 -10.52 -11.79
CA THR A 55 -0.49 -10.20 -10.55
C THR A 55 -1.50 -10.08 -9.43
N TYR A 56 -1.57 -11.10 -8.57
CA TYR A 56 -2.42 -11.07 -7.38
C TYR A 56 -1.64 -10.49 -6.19
N ALA A 57 -2.35 -9.74 -5.36
CA ALA A 57 -1.84 -9.35 -4.05
C ALA A 57 -1.64 -10.59 -3.17
N ASP A 58 -0.56 -10.61 -2.40
CA ASP A 58 -0.30 -11.63 -1.38
C ASP A 58 -0.62 -11.15 0.03
N ARG A 59 -0.92 -9.87 0.20
CA ARG A 59 -1.33 -9.26 1.46
C ARG A 59 -2.14 -7.98 1.23
N VAL A 60 -3.07 -7.72 2.15
CA VAL A 60 -3.76 -6.43 2.27
C VAL A 60 -3.31 -5.75 3.57
N LEU A 61 -3.03 -4.45 3.50
CA LEU A 61 -2.69 -3.62 4.66
C LEU A 61 -3.67 -2.46 4.76
N VAL A 62 -4.32 -2.34 5.91
CA VAL A 62 -5.20 -1.21 6.24
C VAL A 62 -4.53 -0.35 7.30
N LYS A 63 -4.39 0.95 7.03
CA LYS A 63 -3.89 1.97 7.96
C LYS A 63 -5.04 2.88 8.33
N LYS A 64 -5.65 2.65 9.50
CA LYS A 64 -6.87 3.32 9.94
C LYS A 64 -6.68 4.84 10.07
N SER A 65 -5.60 5.27 10.72
CA SER A 65 -5.30 6.70 10.91
C SER A 65 -5.10 7.45 9.59
N GLN A 66 -4.59 6.77 8.55
CA GLN A 66 -4.37 7.34 7.24
C GLN A 66 -5.57 7.19 6.28
N ARG A 67 -6.60 6.43 6.67
CA ARG A 67 -7.73 6.06 5.79
C ARG A 67 -7.26 5.45 4.47
N LYS A 68 -6.33 4.47 4.55
CA LYS A 68 -5.71 3.81 3.40
C LYS A 68 -5.85 2.30 3.48
N LEU A 69 -6.16 1.69 2.34
CA LEU A 69 -6.04 0.26 2.09
C LEU A 69 -5.01 0.06 0.97
N GLN A 70 -4.03 -0.79 1.22
CA GLN A 70 -2.97 -1.12 0.27
C GLN A 70 -3.03 -2.60 -0.10
N LEU A 71 -2.96 -2.90 -1.38
CA LEU A 71 -2.69 -4.24 -1.88
C LEU A 71 -1.19 -4.38 -2.05
N LEU A 72 -0.61 -5.40 -1.44
CA LEU A 72 0.83 -5.66 -1.48
C LEU A 72 1.15 -6.91 -2.30
N LYS A 73 2.32 -6.90 -2.92
CA LYS A 73 2.94 -8.06 -3.55
C LYS A 73 4.43 -8.06 -3.24
N ASN A 74 4.92 -9.13 -2.58
CA ASN A 74 6.31 -9.24 -2.15
C ASN A 74 6.78 -8.01 -1.35
N GLY A 75 5.90 -7.46 -0.50
CA GLY A 75 6.18 -6.27 0.32
C GLY A 75 6.06 -4.93 -0.40
N GLN A 76 5.85 -4.92 -1.72
CA GLN A 76 5.67 -3.70 -2.51
C GLN A 76 4.19 -3.37 -2.69
N VAL A 77 3.86 -2.08 -2.71
CA VAL A 77 2.49 -1.60 -2.93
C VAL A 77 2.12 -1.73 -4.41
N LEU A 78 1.14 -2.58 -4.72
CA LEU A 78 0.55 -2.69 -6.05
C LEU A 78 -0.52 -1.63 -6.31
N ARG A 79 -1.36 -1.37 -5.27
CA ARG A 79 -2.50 -0.45 -5.33
C ARG A 79 -2.70 0.17 -3.96
N GLU A 80 -3.20 1.38 -3.95
CA GLU A 80 -3.60 2.10 -2.75
C GLU A 80 -4.96 2.76 -2.97
N TYR A 81 -5.86 2.62 -2.00
CA TYR A 81 -7.21 3.16 -2.04
C TYR A 81 -7.49 4.00 -0.81
N ARG A 82 -8.27 5.08 -0.98
CA ARG A 82 -8.86 5.81 0.13
C ARG A 82 -10.05 5.01 0.64
N ILE A 83 -10.19 4.92 1.97
CA ILE A 83 -11.26 4.16 2.61
C ILE A 83 -12.07 5.01 3.57
N ALA A 84 -13.32 4.59 3.83
CA ALA A 84 -14.09 4.98 4.99
C ALA A 84 -14.18 3.79 5.97
N LEU A 85 -14.20 4.08 7.25
CA LEU A 85 -14.21 3.12 8.34
C LEU A 85 -15.52 3.17 9.13
N GLY A 86 -15.57 2.43 10.23
CA GLY A 86 -16.63 2.54 11.22
C GLY A 86 -16.74 3.96 11.77
N ALA A 87 -17.96 4.40 12.06
CA ALA A 87 -18.25 5.78 12.52
C ALA A 87 -17.53 6.17 13.83
N ASN A 88 -16.99 5.20 14.56
CA ASN A 88 -16.09 5.40 15.71
C ASN A 88 -14.73 4.76 15.38
N PRO A 89 -13.85 5.40 14.58
CA PRO A 89 -12.73 4.71 13.93
C PRO A 89 -11.55 4.42 14.84
N GLN A 90 -11.45 5.07 16.00
CA GLN A 90 -10.26 4.96 16.87
C GLN A 90 -10.31 3.73 17.77
N GLY A 91 -9.14 3.09 17.92
CA GLY A 91 -8.93 1.96 18.83
C GLY A 91 -9.50 0.64 18.30
N GLN A 92 -9.34 -0.41 19.14
CA GLN A 92 -9.79 -1.77 18.85
C GLN A 92 -11.32 -1.89 18.94
N LYS A 93 -11.90 -2.72 18.08
CA LYS A 93 -13.28 -3.18 18.19
C LYS A 93 -13.43 -4.10 19.40
N MET A 94 -14.37 -3.76 20.29
CA MET A 94 -14.54 -4.46 21.56
C MET A 94 -15.85 -5.25 21.62
N GLN A 95 -16.91 -4.74 20.99
CA GLN A 95 -18.25 -5.33 21.04
C GLN A 95 -19.08 -4.99 19.82
N GLU A 96 -20.15 -5.73 19.65
CA GLU A 96 -21.16 -5.41 18.64
C GLU A 96 -21.75 -4.01 18.88
N GLY A 97 -21.99 -3.28 17.79
CA GLY A 97 -22.59 -1.94 17.85
C GLY A 97 -21.62 -0.80 18.24
N ASP A 98 -20.37 -1.06 18.59
CA ASP A 98 -19.38 -0.03 18.93
C ASP A 98 -18.92 0.84 17.75
N LYS A 99 -19.32 0.46 16.53
CA LYS A 99 -19.01 1.12 15.27
C LYS A 99 -17.50 1.25 14.99
N ARG A 100 -16.69 0.37 15.58
CA ARG A 100 -15.24 0.35 15.37
C ARG A 100 -14.87 -0.67 14.31
N THR A 101 -13.89 -0.32 13.48
CA THR A 101 -13.19 -1.26 12.62
C THR A 101 -12.10 -1.95 13.44
N PRO A 102 -12.04 -3.29 13.46
CA PRO A 102 -11.08 -4.02 14.29
C PRO A 102 -9.63 -3.72 13.92
N VAL A 103 -8.72 -3.92 14.85
CA VAL A 103 -7.26 -3.90 14.67
C VAL A 103 -6.74 -5.32 14.87
N GLY A 104 -5.90 -5.81 13.99
CA GLY A 104 -5.35 -7.15 14.09
C GLY A 104 -4.97 -7.77 12.75
N ASP A 105 -4.63 -9.04 12.82
CA ASP A 105 -4.37 -9.87 11.65
C ASP A 105 -5.56 -10.79 11.40
N TYR A 106 -6.07 -10.75 10.17
CA TYR A 106 -7.23 -11.49 9.72
C TYR A 106 -6.96 -12.09 8.32
N VAL A 107 -7.99 -12.73 7.76
CA VAL A 107 -7.98 -13.27 6.41
C VAL A 107 -9.21 -12.74 5.66
N LEU A 108 -9.09 -12.47 4.39
CA LEU A 108 -10.20 -12.24 3.47
C LEU A 108 -10.66 -13.61 2.98
N ASP A 109 -11.72 -14.16 3.58
CA ASP A 109 -12.02 -15.59 3.52
C ASP A 109 -13.20 -15.97 2.58
N TRP A 110 -14.20 -15.11 2.42
CA TRP A 110 -15.30 -15.36 1.48
C TRP A 110 -15.86 -14.07 0.88
N ARG A 111 -16.67 -14.22 -0.19
CA ARG A 111 -17.14 -13.14 -1.03
C ARG A 111 -18.65 -13.12 -1.17
N LYS A 112 -19.22 -11.89 -1.19
CA LYS A 112 -20.63 -11.64 -1.47
C LYS A 112 -20.76 -10.80 -2.75
N PRO A 113 -21.01 -11.44 -3.92
CA PRO A 113 -21.11 -10.71 -5.20
C PRO A 113 -22.36 -9.82 -5.29
N ASN A 114 -23.46 -10.22 -4.65
CA ASN A 114 -24.73 -9.50 -4.61
C ASN A 114 -24.91 -8.86 -3.24
N SER A 115 -24.04 -7.89 -2.92
CA SER A 115 -24.11 -7.13 -1.69
C SER A 115 -25.01 -5.90 -1.85
N ASP A 116 -25.66 -5.44 -0.75
CA ASP A 116 -26.33 -4.12 -0.71
C ASP A 116 -25.36 -2.96 -0.89
N TYR A 117 -24.06 -3.27 -0.88
CA TYR A 117 -22.93 -2.36 -1.07
C TYR A 117 -22.08 -2.78 -2.29
N HIS A 118 -22.72 -3.01 -3.42
CA HIS A 118 -22.13 -3.45 -4.68
C HIS A 118 -21.52 -4.86 -4.57
N LYS A 119 -20.33 -5.01 -4.04
CA LYS A 119 -19.63 -6.26 -3.72
C LYS A 119 -19.02 -6.18 -2.33
N ALA A 120 -18.84 -7.32 -1.69
CA ALA A 120 -18.21 -7.36 -0.38
C ALA A 120 -17.31 -8.59 -0.21
N ILE A 121 -16.17 -8.40 0.46
CA ILE A 121 -15.24 -9.48 0.84
C ILE A 121 -15.17 -9.49 2.37
N HIS A 122 -15.40 -10.65 2.96
CA HIS A 122 -15.43 -10.80 4.42
C HIS A 122 -14.03 -10.78 5.02
N VAL A 123 -13.91 -10.13 6.16
CA VAL A 123 -12.74 -10.16 7.05
C VAL A 123 -13.04 -11.14 8.16
N SER A 124 -12.16 -12.10 8.41
CA SER A 124 -12.33 -13.20 9.39
C SER A 124 -12.34 -12.72 10.86
N TYR A 125 -13.06 -11.61 11.12
CA TYR A 125 -13.34 -11.10 12.45
C TYR A 125 -14.64 -11.72 12.99
N PRO A 126 -14.71 -12.12 14.28
CA PRO A 126 -13.66 -12.06 15.29
C PRO A 126 -12.69 -13.26 15.21
N ASN A 127 -11.38 -12.99 15.36
CA ASN A 127 -10.38 -14.05 15.54
C ASN A 127 -10.37 -14.56 16.99
N ALA A 128 -9.48 -15.52 17.32
CA ALA A 128 -9.41 -16.12 18.64
C ALA A 128 -9.11 -15.08 19.74
N GLN A 129 -8.27 -14.07 19.45
CA GLN A 129 -7.93 -13.01 20.40
C GLN A 129 -9.13 -12.09 20.66
N ASP A 130 -9.86 -11.72 19.62
CA ASP A 130 -11.07 -10.90 19.73
C ASP A 130 -12.15 -11.62 20.55
N GLN A 131 -12.32 -12.93 20.32
CA GLN A 131 -13.26 -13.77 21.08
C GLN A 131 -12.90 -13.87 22.56
N GLN A 132 -11.59 -14.08 22.86
CA GLN A 132 -11.12 -14.12 24.24
C GLN A 132 -11.32 -12.79 24.96
N LEU A 133 -11.04 -11.68 24.29
CA LEU A 133 -11.25 -10.34 24.83
C LEU A 133 -12.73 -10.08 25.10
N ALA A 134 -13.59 -10.37 24.16
CA ALA A 134 -15.03 -10.21 24.30
C ALA A 134 -15.60 -11.07 25.46
N LYS A 135 -15.12 -12.31 25.57
CA LYS A 135 -15.48 -13.20 26.71
C LYS A 135 -15.04 -12.61 28.05
N ALA A 136 -13.81 -12.11 28.15
CA ALA A 136 -13.29 -11.49 29.37
C ALA A 136 -14.10 -10.25 29.78
N LEU A 137 -14.64 -9.51 28.81
CA LEU A 137 -15.48 -8.34 29.04
C LEU A 137 -16.97 -8.66 29.21
N GLY A 138 -17.38 -9.92 29.02
CA GLY A 138 -18.79 -10.32 29.11
C GLY A 138 -19.67 -9.73 27.98
N VAL A 139 -19.10 -9.48 26.79
CA VAL A 139 -19.80 -8.86 25.66
C VAL A 139 -19.81 -9.75 24.43
N ASN A 140 -20.75 -9.48 23.49
CA ASN A 140 -20.72 -10.07 22.16
C ASN A 140 -19.76 -9.27 21.26
N PRO A 141 -18.73 -9.89 20.65
CA PRO A 141 -17.82 -9.18 19.75
C PRO A 141 -18.51 -8.69 18.46
N GLY A 142 -19.63 -9.30 18.10
CA GLY A 142 -20.27 -9.15 16.79
C GLY A 142 -19.53 -9.88 15.70
N GLY A 143 -19.66 -9.41 14.46
CA GLY A 143 -19.05 -10.05 13.28
C GLY A 143 -19.37 -9.27 12.01
N SER A 144 -19.37 -9.98 10.86
CA SER A 144 -19.74 -9.42 9.54
C SER A 144 -18.97 -8.16 9.15
N ILE A 145 -17.70 -8.10 9.51
CA ILE A 145 -16.79 -7.05 9.03
C ILE A 145 -16.41 -7.35 7.58
N MET A 146 -16.63 -6.38 6.70
CA MET A 146 -16.42 -6.53 5.26
C MET A 146 -15.56 -5.41 4.70
N VAL A 147 -14.86 -5.70 3.60
CA VAL A 147 -14.38 -4.70 2.63
C VAL A 147 -15.43 -4.64 1.52
N HIS A 148 -16.04 -3.48 1.25
CA HIS A 148 -17.17 -3.37 0.34
C HIS A 148 -17.23 -2.03 -0.41
N GLY A 149 -18.06 -1.96 -1.45
CA GLY A 149 -18.36 -0.73 -2.18
C GLY A 149 -19.32 0.20 -1.44
N LEU A 150 -19.95 1.10 -2.17
CA LEU A 150 -20.91 2.05 -1.62
C LEU A 150 -22.33 1.47 -1.64
N PRO A 151 -23.25 2.02 -0.83
CA PRO A 151 -24.64 1.57 -0.83
C PRO A 151 -25.30 1.67 -2.21
N ASN A 152 -26.00 0.63 -2.64
CA ASN A 152 -26.60 0.55 -3.98
C ASN A 152 -27.68 1.61 -4.23
N TYR A 153 -28.33 2.11 -3.17
CA TYR A 153 -29.34 3.18 -3.30
C TYR A 153 -28.77 4.56 -3.58
N ILE A 154 -27.44 4.73 -3.48
CA ILE A 154 -26.77 6.01 -3.78
C ILE A 154 -26.35 6.02 -5.25
N THR A 155 -27.10 6.74 -6.07
CA THR A 155 -26.88 6.83 -7.51
C THR A 155 -26.16 8.11 -7.95
N SER A 156 -26.23 9.18 -7.12
CA SER A 156 -25.60 10.47 -7.44
C SER A 156 -24.08 10.40 -7.32
N PRO A 157 -23.29 10.72 -8.38
CA PRO A 157 -21.83 10.72 -8.31
C PRO A 157 -21.27 11.67 -7.25
N LYS A 158 -21.90 12.82 -7.05
CA LYS A 158 -21.53 13.79 -6.01
C LYS A 158 -21.66 13.19 -4.61
N VAL A 159 -22.79 12.57 -4.31
CA VAL A 159 -23.04 11.94 -3.02
C VAL A 159 -22.08 10.76 -2.81
N ARG A 160 -21.82 9.95 -3.84
CA ARG A 160 -20.85 8.85 -3.78
C ARG A 160 -19.45 9.33 -3.42
N ALA A 161 -18.99 10.43 -4.00
CA ALA A 161 -17.69 11.03 -3.67
C ALA A 161 -17.62 11.49 -2.21
N GLU A 162 -18.71 12.01 -1.64
CA GLU A 162 -18.79 12.46 -0.25
C GLU A 162 -18.71 11.30 0.76
N TYR A 163 -19.14 10.08 0.39
CA TYR A 163 -19.11 8.92 1.28
C TYR A 163 -17.73 8.47 1.71
N LEU A 164 -16.67 8.80 0.99
CA LEU A 164 -15.30 8.52 1.39
C LEU A 164 -14.60 9.70 2.10
N THR A 165 -15.32 10.79 2.34
CA THR A 165 -14.76 11.92 3.10
C THR A 165 -14.98 11.79 4.61
N ARG A 166 -15.82 10.86 5.04
CA ARG A 166 -16.17 10.61 6.45
C ARG A 166 -16.28 9.11 6.73
N ASP A 167 -16.11 8.75 8.00
CA ASP A 167 -16.36 7.38 8.49
C ASP A 167 -17.85 7.23 8.79
N TRP A 168 -18.50 6.20 8.25
CA TRP A 168 -19.95 6.05 8.30
C TRP A 168 -20.44 4.64 8.55
N THR A 169 -19.55 3.63 8.45
CA THR A 169 -19.95 2.23 8.55
C THR A 169 -20.17 1.80 10.00
N ASN A 170 -20.69 0.61 10.20
CA ASN A 170 -20.81 -0.02 11.52
C ASN A 170 -19.56 -0.83 11.91
N GLY A 171 -18.42 -0.59 11.22
CA GLY A 171 -17.15 -1.28 11.45
C GLY A 171 -16.50 -1.84 10.19
N CYS A 172 -17.21 -1.89 9.08
CA CYS A 172 -16.70 -2.31 7.79
C CYS A 172 -15.71 -1.29 7.20
N ILE A 173 -15.03 -1.70 6.15
CA ILE A 173 -14.09 -0.90 5.37
C ILE A 173 -14.74 -0.62 4.01
N ALA A 174 -15.09 0.63 3.72
CA ALA A 174 -15.73 1.01 2.47
C ALA A 174 -14.74 1.66 1.50
N VAL A 175 -14.87 1.32 0.22
CA VAL A 175 -14.16 1.89 -0.94
C VAL A 175 -15.18 2.31 -2.00
N GLN A 176 -14.74 2.88 -3.13
CA GLN A 176 -15.61 3.10 -4.30
C GLN A 176 -15.96 1.77 -4.97
N ASP A 177 -17.05 1.74 -5.75
CA ASP A 177 -17.49 0.52 -6.45
C ASP A 177 -16.45 0.01 -7.44
N HIS A 178 -15.85 0.89 -8.22
CA HIS A 178 -14.79 0.50 -9.17
C HIS A 178 -13.53 0.00 -8.45
N GLU A 179 -13.27 0.49 -7.23
CA GLU A 179 -12.14 0.06 -6.41
C GLU A 179 -12.38 -1.34 -5.82
N ILE A 180 -13.60 -1.63 -5.30
CA ILE A 180 -13.91 -3.00 -4.86
C ILE A 180 -13.93 -3.98 -6.04
N ASP A 181 -14.28 -3.55 -7.25
CA ASP A 181 -14.17 -4.36 -8.45
C ASP A 181 -12.71 -4.70 -8.80
N GLU A 182 -11.79 -3.76 -8.62
CA GLU A 182 -10.36 -4.00 -8.79
C GLU A 182 -9.81 -4.90 -7.68
N ILE A 183 -10.13 -4.63 -6.41
CA ILE A 183 -9.76 -5.46 -5.26
C ILE A 183 -10.25 -6.90 -5.46
N TRP A 184 -11.47 -7.08 -5.93
CA TRP A 184 -12.06 -8.38 -6.23
C TRP A 184 -11.26 -9.20 -7.24
N ARG A 185 -10.68 -8.55 -8.24
CA ARG A 185 -9.83 -9.23 -9.24
C ARG A 185 -8.43 -9.53 -8.74
N LEU A 186 -7.86 -8.63 -7.94
CA LEU A 186 -6.47 -8.69 -7.51
C LEU A 186 -6.23 -9.46 -6.20
N VAL A 187 -7.27 -9.67 -5.40
CA VAL A 187 -7.20 -10.38 -4.12
C VAL A 187 -7.86 -11.74 -4.27
N ARG A 188 -7.29 -12.78 -3.70
CA ARG A 188 -7.88 -14.14 -3.66
C ARG A 188 -8.46 -14.41 -2.27
N ASP A 189 -9.40 -15.35 -2.20
CA ASP A 189 -9.86 -15.86 -0.90
C ASP A 189 -8.68 -16.53 -0.18
N GLY A 190 -8.58 -16.31 1.11
CA GLY A 190 -7.42 -16.71 1.91
C GLY A 190 -6.31 -15.66 1.97
N THR A 191 -6.42 -14.51 1.29
CA THR A 191 -5.40 -13.46 1.36
C THR A 191 -5.36 -12.84 2.77
N PRO A 192 -4.17 -12.81 3.42
CA PRO A 192 -4.01 -12.14 4.71
C PRO A 192 -4.31 -10.65 4.62
N ILE A 193 -5.01 -10.12 5.63
CA ILE A 193 -5.25 -8.70 5.83
C ILE A 193 -4.78 -8.29 7.22
N ARG A 194 -3.90 -7.29 7.29
CA ARG A 194 -3.53 -6.62 8.53
C ARG A 194 -4.23 -5.28 8.62
N ILE A 195 -4.91 -5.04 9.73
CA ILE A 195 -5.56 -3.77 10.06
C ILE A 195 -4.81 -3.16 11.23
N GLN A 196 -4.22 -2.01 11.04
CA GLN A 196 -3.46 -1.27 12.06
C GLN A 196 -4.03 0.13 12.24
N GLU A 197 -3.76 0.73 13.40
CA GLU A 197 -4.19 2.09 13.75
C GLU A 197 -3.60 3.16 12.85
#